data_a82c7bd6e924ed0eeb92ebc73bdb54f5
#
_entry.id   a82c7bd6e924ed0eeb92ebc73bdb54f5
#
_cell.length_a   1.000
_cell.length_b   1.000
_cell.length_c   1.000
_cell.angle_alpha   90.00
_cell.angle_beta   90.00
_cell.angle_gamma   90.00
#
_symmetry.space_group_name_H-M   'P 1'
#
loop_
_entity.id
_entity.type
_entity.pdbx_description
1 polymer ?
#
loop_
_entity_poly.entity_id
_entity_poly.type
_entity_poly.pdbx_seq_one_letter_code
_entity_poly.pdbx_strand_id
1 'polypeptide(L)'
;NFSISGKLSELAWISLLFSNPYGMTIDGTGELTADIKLDDGFPVRESIVRILPTRLDVGVLDYEINGDGWITMQVLQGGEHPDLDLQVDIGDALFKRQGEQQAYVRDVAIKLRAQALEMDSDQTGSNVDVLHLQIPRAKITDMSVYNDYLPANSPLRLLEGQAELKADIKLERDTAGGFVRLTTQKLRSRLDEQELHGELEADITIQGGVPENMDFDISGSTITLDQVKVAGPETKYEGEDWRAHFVLEKGHAIWKKPVFLHADAAVEIKDSRPFVAMFSNHKGEHKWIEKILTIENIQGNAEMTVENEQIIIPHAFTSSDKIDAGAKGIITGENAEGVFYARFRKLDAILKIRDGKRNIDIIGARKKFNEYSTDEKEK
;
A
#
# COMPACT_ATOMS: atom_id res chain seq x y z
N ASN A 1 48.03 3.14 6.93
CA ASN A 1 46.85 3.53 7.68
C ASN A 1 46.89 5.04 7.92
N PHE A 2 45.80 5.71 7.73
CA PHE A 2 45.66 7.12 8.08
C PHE A 2 44.25 7.43 8.59
N SER A 3 44.15 8.40 9.48
CA SER A 3 42.89 8.88 10.00
C SER A 3 42.67 10.32 9.51
N ILE A 4 41.45 10.61 9.10
CA ILE A 4 41.02 11.93 8.63
C ILE A 4 39.82 12.37 9.49
N SER A 5 39.79 13.66 9.81
CA SER A 5 38.59 14.28 10.36
C SER A 5 38.38 15.66 9.72
N GLY A 6 37.16 16.04 9.49
CA GLY A 6 36.84 17.31 8.86
C GLY A 6 35.35 17.61 8.80
N LYS A 7 35.02 18.85 8.42
CA LYS A 7 33.68 19.29 8.16
C LYS A 7 33.36 19.10 6.69
N LEU A 8 32.17 18.56 6.42
CA LEU A 8 31.60 18.42 5.10
C LEU A 8 30.55 19.50 4.88
N SER A 9 30.72 20.28 3.82
CA SER A 9 29.73 21.27 3.39
C SER A 9 28.62 20.67 2.53
N GLU A 10 28.83 19.44 2.05
CA GLU A 10 27.90 18.75 1.14
C GLU A 10 28.08 17.24 1.29
N LEU A 11 26.95 16.50 1.34
CA LEU A 11 26.91 15.03 1.39
C LEU A 11 26.47 14.40 0.08
N ALA A 12 26.08 15.17 -0.93
CA ALA A 12 25.53 14.68 -2.19
C ALA A 12 26.50 13.73 -2.97
N TRP A 13 27.82 13.82 -2.72
CA TRP A 13 28.80 12.91 -3.30
C TRP A 13 28.56 11.44 -2.94
N ILE A 14 27.89 11.16 -1.80
CA ILE A 14 27.55 9.80 -1.39
C ILE A 14 26.60 9.17 -2.41
N SER A 15 25.66 9.96 -2.94
CA SER A 15 24.72 9.52 -3.95
C SER A 15 25.41 9.10 -5.27
N LEU A 16 26.61 9.64 -5.55
CA LEU A 16 27.39 9.24 -6.72
C LEU A 16 28.02 7.86 -6.55
N LEU A 17 28.41 7.51 -5.32
CA LEU A 17 28.97 6.19 -5.01
C LEU A 17 27.89 5.10 -4.99
N PHE A 18 26.68 5.47 -4.57
CA PHE A 18 25.56 4.55 -4.41
C PHE A 18 24.42 4.94 -5.36
N SER A 19 24.74 5.24 -6.62
CA SER A 19 23.73 5.49 -7.64
C SER A 19 22.85 4.25 -7.83
N ASN A 20 21.55 4.46 -7.96
CA ASN A 20 20.58 3.38 -7.99
C ASN A 20 19.34 3.76 -8.81
N PRO A 21 18.62 2.77 -9.37
CA PRO A 21 17.41 3.02 -10.17
C PRO A 21 16.24 3.57 -9.38
N TYR A 22 16.30 3.52 -8.01
CA TYR A 22 15.19 3.93 -7.13
C TYR A 22 15.24 5.43 -6.80
N GLY A 23 16.13 6.20 -7.39
CA GLY A 23 16.25 7.64 -7.18
C GLY A 23 16.61 8.03 -5.75
N MET A 24 17.32 7.14 -5.02
CA MET A 24 17.83 7.48 -3.68
C MET A 24 18.88 8.59 -3.80
N THR A 25 18.67 9.64 -3.02
CA THR A 25 19.63 10.75 -2.87
C THR A 25 19.95 10.98 -1.41
N ILE A 26 21.17 11.40 -1.12
CA ILE A 26 21.61 11.81 0.21
C ILE A 26 22.22 13.19 0.07
N ASP A 27 21.73 14.15 0.83
CA ASP A 27 22.24 15.51 0.88
C ASP A 27 22.32 15.99 2.34
N GLY A 28 23.01 17.07 2.55
CA GLY A 28 23.17 17.68 3.86
C GLY A 28 24.59 18.15 4.14
N THR A 29 24.85 18.38 5.41
CA THR A 29 26.15 18.85 5.92
C THR A 29 26.51 18.06 7.17
N GLY A 30 27.78 17.94 7.51
CA GLY A 30 28.14 17.17 8.70
C GLY A 30 29.62 17.18 9.05
N GLU A 31 29.98 16.39 10.03
CA GLU A 31 31.35 16.12 10.43
C GLU A 31 31.73 14.69 10.03
N LEU A 32 32.87 14.55 9.38
CA LEU A 32 33.41 13.27 8.91
C LEU A 32 34.56 12.84 9.80
N THR A 33 34.58 11.55 10.12
CA THR A 33 35.76 10.85 10.60
C THR A 33 36.00 9.62 9.75
N ALA A 34 37.23 9.37 9.33
CA ALA A 34 37.57 8.23 8.53
C ALA A 34 38.87 7.58 9.02
N ASP A 35 38.85 6.27 9.10
CA ASP A 35 40.01 5.41 9.35
C ASP A 35 40.21 4.54 8.11
N ILE A 36 41.20 4.90 7.29
CA ILE A 36 41.42 4.25 6.01
C ILE A 36 42.72 3.41 6.08
N LYS A 37 42.59 2.18 5.71
CA LYS A 37 43.67 1.24 5.54
C LYS A 37 43.89 0.99 4.03
N LEU A 38 45.10 1.15 3.55
CA LEU A 38 45.44 0.89 2.15
C LEU A 38 46.42 -0.26 2.07
N ASP A 39 46.30 -1.07 1.04
CA ASP A 39 47.24 -2.06 0.58
C ASP A 39 47.37 -1.86 -0.95
N ASP A 40 48.63 -1.72 -1.42
CA ASP A 40 48.96 -1.41 -2.82
C ASP A 40 48.19 -0.21 -3.42
N GLY A 41 47.83 0.77 -2.57
CA GLY A 41 47.09 1.97 -2.98
C GLY A 41 45.56 1.83 -2.97
N PHE A 42 45.04 0.65 -2.75
CA PHE A 42 43.59 0.39 -2.69
C PHE A 42 43.10 0.28 -1.25
N PRO A 43 41.83 0.72 -0.97
CA PRO A 43 41.24 0.54 0.33
C PRO A 43 41.02 -0.95 0.62
N VAL A 44 41.31 -1.34 1.85
CA VAL A 44 41.11 -2.73 2.30
C VAL A 44 40.03 -2.82 3.34
N ARG A 45 39.62 -4.06 3.62
CA ARG A 45 38.70 -4.40 4.71
C ARG A 45 39.11 -3.68 5.99
N GLU A 46 38.10 -3.28 6.79
CA GLU A 46 38.27 -2.45 7.99
C GLU A 46 38.49 -0.94 7.74
N SER A 47 38.55 -0.50 6.46
CA SER A 47 38.43 0.92 6.18
C SER A 47 37.02 1.36 6.45
N ILE A 48 36.86 2.44 7.23
CA ILE A 48 35.54 2.91 7.69
C ILE A 48 35.48 4.44 7.64
N VAL A 49 34.36 4.95 7.15
CA VAL A 49 34.01 6.37 7.18
C VAL A 49 32.74 6.53 7.99
N ARG A 50 32.75 7.44 8.95
CA ARG A 50 31.58 7.82 9.74
C ARG A 50 31.30 9.29 9.53
N ILE A 51 30.02 9.60 9.31
CA ILE A 51 29.57 10.96 9.16
C ILE A 51 28.48 11.20 10.20
N LEU A 52 28.64 12.28 10.97
CA LEU A 52 27.61 12.81 11.85
C LEU A 52 27.01 14.04 11.15
N PRO A 53 25.85 13.88 10.47
CA PRO A 53 25.19 15.00 9.82
C PRO A 53 24.75 16.06 10.83
N THR A 54 24.90 17.33 10.49
CA THR A 54 24.23 18.45 11.16
C THR A 54 22.91 18.77 10.47
N ARG A 55 22.76 18.33 9.23
CA ARG A 55 21.53 18.26 8.45
C ARG A 55 21.62 17.06 7.55
N LEU A 56 20.58 16.23 7.54
CA LEU A 56 20.47 15.06 6.70
C LEU A 56 19.12 15.07 5.98
N ASP A 57 19.23 15.10 4.66
CA ASP A 57 18.10 15.03 3.74
C ASP A 57 18.30 13.79 2.87
N VAL A 58 17.33 12.86 2.93
CA VAL A 58 17.34 11.64 2.11
C VAL A 58 16.12 11.64 1.20
N GLY A 59 16.36 11.58 -0.10
CA GLY A 59 15.33 11.36 -1.10
C GLY A 59 15.20 9.87 -1.41
N VAL A 60 13.98 9.37 -1.52
CA VAL A 60 13.68 8.02 -2.05
C VAL A 60 12.40 8.12 -2.85
N LEU A 61 12.46 7.79 -4.13
CA LEU A 61 11.33 7.96 -5.05
C LEU A 61 10.86 9.44 -5.07
N ASP A 62 9.58 9.67 -4.83
CA ASP A 62 8.96 11.00 -4.75
C ASP A 62 8.97 11.60 -3.32
N TYR A 63 9.71 11.00 -2.39
CA TYR A 63 9.64 11.37 -0.97
C TYR A 63 10.94 11.96 -0.47
N GLU A 64 10.84 12.91 0.45
CA GLU A 64 11.93 13.52 1.20
C GLU A 64 11.82 13.17 2.68
N ILE A 65 12.92 12.75 3.25
CA ILE A 65 13.08 12.39 4.65
C ILE A 65 14.11 13.33 5.25
N ASN A 66 13.69 14.12 6.24
CA ASN A 66 14.58 15.04 6.93
C ASN A 66 14.63 14.64 8.41
N GLY A 67 15.81 14.44 8.95
CA GLY A 67 15.94 14.03 10.34
C GLY A 67 17.38 14.01 10.83
N ASP A 68 17.53 13.68 12.11
CA ASP A 68 18.83 13.47 12.74
C ASP A 68 19.25 12.02 12.59
N GLY A 69 20.55 11.79 12.39
CA GLY A 69 21.02 10.44 12.21
C GLY A 69 22.52 10.33 12.08
N TRP A 70 22.99 9.21 11.56
CA TRP A 70 24.39 9.00 11.21
C TRP A 70 24.51 8.15 9.94
N ILE A 71 25.65 8.32 9.28
CA ILE A 71 26.01 7.56 8.10
C ILE A 71 27.32 6.83 8.37
N THR A 72 27.37 5.57 8.02
CA THR A 72 28.57 4.75 8.09
C THR A 72 28.80 4.11 6.74
N MET A 73 30.01 4.26 6.19
CA MET A 73 30.46 3.51 5.02
C MET A 73 31.62 2.62 5.42
N GLN A 74 31.62 1.39 4.97
CA GLN A 74 32.62 0.39 5.28
C GLN A 74 33.03 -0.38 4.03
N VAL A 75 34.34 -0.66 3.91
CA VAL A 75 34.85 -1.58 2.90
C VAL A 75 34.68 -3.00 3.42
N LEU A 76 33.88 -3.82 2.73
CA LEU A 76 33.67 -5.23 3.04
C LEU A 76 34.77 -6.12 2.45
N GLN A 77 35.12 -5.84 1.21
CA GLN A 77 36.21 -6.46 0.49
C GLN A 77 37.05 -5.36 -0.19
N GLY A 78 38.35 -5.40 -0.07
CA GLY A 78 39.26 -4.41 -0.65
C GLY A 78 39.74 -4.82 -2.05
N GLY A 79 40.47 -3.92 -2.70
CA GLY A 79 41.09 -4.13 -4.00
C GLY A 79 40.72 -3.05 -4.99
N GLU A 80 41.01 -3.31 -6.29
CA GLU A 80 40.70 -2.41 -7.39
C GLU A 80 39.19 -2.19 -7.56
N HIS A 81 38.39 -3.23 -7.31
CA HIS A 81 36.94 -3.22 -7.31
C HIS A 81 36.42 -3.57 -5.90
N PRO A 82 36.34 -2.61 -4.98
CA PRO A 82 35.97 -2.87 -3.60
C PRO A 82 34.47 -3.11 -3.45
N ASP A 83 34.09 -3.97 -2.48
CA ASP A 83 32.73 -4.06 -1.99
C ASP A 83 32.52 -3.01 -0.90
N LEU A 84 31.49 -2.18 -1.06
CA LEU A 84 31.12 -1.14 -0.11
C LEU A 84 29.79 -1.43 0.55
N ASP A 85 29.69 -1.10 1.83
CA ASP A 85 28.45 -1.13 2.63
C ASP A 85 28.18 0.28 3.17
N LEU A 86 27.03 0.82 2.82
CA LEU A 86 26.50 2.09 3.32
C LEU A 86 25.36 1.82 4.27
N GLN A 87 25.42 2.39 5.47
CA GLN A 87 24.33 2.39 6.44
C GLN A 87 23.95 3.82 6.77
N VAL A 88 22.66 4.13 6.68
CA VAL A 88 22.08 5.40 7.08
C VAL A 88 21.01 5.11 8.11
N ASP A 89 21.21 5.58 9.33
CA ASP A 89 20.24 5.48 10.40
C ASP A 89 19.66 6.88 10.68
N ILE A 90 18.35 7.01 10.61
CA ILE A 90 17.64 8.26 10.86
C ILE A 90 16.62 8.03 11.98
N GLY A 91 16.65 8.85 12.99
CA GLY A 91 15.68 8.89 14.07
C GLY A 91 14.87 10.19 14.05
N ASP A 92 13.62 10.11 14.50
CA ASP A 92 12.71 11.26 14.64
C ASP A 92 12.56 12.10 13.36
N ALA A 93 12.55 11.40 12.23
CA ALA A 93 12.46 12.01 10.93
C ALA A 93 11.07 12.59 10.64
N LEU A 94 11.06 13.59 9.78
CA LEU A 94 9.89 14.08 9.09
C LEU A 94 9.90 13.52 7.67
N PHE A 95 8.75 13.03 7.25
CA PHE A 95 8.58 12.46 5.93
C PHE A 95 7.53 13.28 5.18
N LYS A 96 7.90 13.77 4.01
CA LYS A 96 7.04 14.57 3.14
C LYS A 96 7.23 14.14 1.70
N ARG A 97 6.26 14.44 0.87
CA ARG A 97 6.42 14.31 -0.57
C ARG A 97 7.26 15.46 -1.12
N GLN A 98 8.03 15.20 -2.16
CA GLN A 98 8.85 16.21 -2.82
C GLN A 98 7.99 17.39 -3.29
N GLY A 99 8.37 18.61 -2.92
CA GLY A 99 7.63 19.83 -3.21
C GLY A 99 6.51 20.20 -2.23
N GLU A 100 6.16 19.34 -1.27
CA GLU A 100 5.18 19.66 -0.22
C GLU A 100 5.82 20.36 0.98
N GLN A 101 5.08 21.30 1.61
CA GLN A 101 5.57 22.03 2.77
C GLN A 101 5.30 21.31 4.10
N GLN A 102 4.27 20.47 4.15
CA GLN A 102 3.86 19.79 5.38
C GLN A 102 4.28 18.33 5.38
N ALA A 103 4.89 17.91 6.49
CA ALA A 103 5.15 16.51 6.73
C ALA A 103 3.87 15.81 7.22
N TYR A 104 3.50 14.73 6.58
CA TYR A 104 2.35 13.90 6.94
C TYR A 104 2.73 12.63 7.68
N VAL A 105 4.01 12.29 7.75
CA VAL A 105 4.53 11.22 8.59
C VAL A 105 5.54 11.82 9.56
N ARG A 106 5.43 11.45 10.83
CA ARG A 106 6.27 11.92 11.92
C ARG A 106 6.75 10.75 12.77
N ASP A 107 7.70 11.02 13.65
CA ASP A 107 8.27 10.03 14.57
C ASP A 107 8.81 8.80 13.79
N VAL A 108 9.41 9.06 12.62
CA VAL A 108 9.89 8.02 11.74
C VAL A 108 11.30 7.62 12.16
N ALA A 109 11.49 6.32 12.39
CA ALA A 109 12.82 5.74 12.45
C ALA A 109 13.07 4.97 11.17
N ILE A 110 14.19 5.22 10.51
CA ILE A 110 14.58 4.57 9.25
C ILE A 110 15.98 4.02 9.39
N LYS A 111 16.17 2.81 8.88
CA LYS A 111 17.48 2.21 8.65
C LYS A 111 17.56 1.86 7.18
N LEU A 112 18.49 2.46 6.49
CA LEU A 112 18.78 2.18 5.10
C LEU A 112 20.18 1.54 5.02
N ARG A 113 20.28 0.43 4.33
CA ARG A 113 21.54 -0.21 4.01
C ARG A 113 21.63 -0.43 2.52
N ALA A 114 22.69 0.09 1.91
CA ALA A 114 23.00 -0.13 0.50
C ALA A 114 24.33 -0.82 0.37
N GLN A 115 24.43 -1.84 -0.47
CA GLN A 115 25.67 -2.53 -0.79
C GLN A 115 25.96 -2.40 -2.27
N ALA A 116 27.19 -1.99 -2.57
CA ALA A 116 27.77 -1.99 -3.90
C ALA A 116 28.85 -3.06 -3.92
N LEU A 117 28.68 -4.07 -4.76
CA LEU A 117 29.63 -5.17 -4.92
C LEU A 117 30.47 -4.95 -6.17
N GLU A 118 31.77 -5.26 -6.08
CA GLU A 118 32.71 -5.11 -7.20
C GLU A 118 32.62 -3.71 -7.86
N MET A 119 32.67 -2.66 -7.05
CA MET A 119 32.44 -1.29 -7.48
C MET A 119 33.47 -0.88 -8.53
N ASP A 120 33.00 -0.51 -9.72
CA ASP A 120 33.83 0.01 -10.80
C ASP A 120 33.67 1.54 -10.88
N SER A 121 34.76 2.27 -10.66
CA SER A 121 34.74 3.74 -10.68
C SER A 121 34.46 4.33 -12.07
N ASP A 122 34.63 3.54 -13.11
CA ASP A 122 34.47 3.97 -14.50
C ASP A 122 33.08 3.72 -15.07
N GLN A 123 32.22 2.99 -14.32
CA GLN A 123 30.86 2.73 -14.75
C GLN A 123 29.89 3.84 -14.27
N THR A 124 29.15 4.38 -15.21
CA THR A 124 28.08 5.38 -14.97
C THR A 124 26.71 4.74 -14.67
N GLY A 125 26.68 3.47 -14.32
CA GLY A 125 25.45 2.71 -14.06
C GLY A 125 25.07 2.64 -12.57
N SER A 126 24.05 1.85 -12.24
CA SER A 126 23.69 1.55 -10.87
C SER A 126 24.76 0.71 -10.19
N ASN A 127 25.28 1.21 -9.07
CA ASN A 127 26.29 0.52 -8.26
C ASN A 127 25.66 -0.20 -7.04
N VAL A 128 24.34 -0.13 -6.87
CA VAL A 128 23.66 -0.76 -5.74
C VAL A 128 23.12 -2.13 -6.13
N ASP A 129 23.73 -3.17 -5.57
CA ASP A 129 23.28 -4.57 -5.74
C ASP A 129 22.20 -4.95 -4.74
N VAL A 130 22.29 -4.43 -3.51
CA VAL A 130 21.32 -4.68 -2.45
C VAL A 130 20.95 -3.36 -1.80
N LEU A 131 19.65 -3.10 -1.71
CA LEU A 131 19.07 -2.02 -0.93
C LEU A 131 18.10 -2.60 0.10
N HIS A 132 18.37 -2.37 1.38
CA HIS A 132 17.51 -2.82 2.47
C HIS A 132 16.97 -1.61 3.23
N LEU A 133 15.66 -1.40 3.15
CA LEU A 133 14.94 -0.33 3.83
C LEU A 133 14.14 -0.91 5.00
N GLN A 134 14.43 -0.46 6.20
CA GLN A 134 13.65 -0.78 7.39
C GLN A 134 13.03 0.47 7.97
N ILE A 135 11.74 0.42 8.25
CA ILE A 135 10.99 1.44 8.97
C ILE A 135 10.41 0.76 10.22
N PRO A 136 11.18 0.70 11.34
CA PRO A 136 10.71 0.05 12.56
C PRO A 136 9.46 0.71 13.14
N ARG A 137 9.33 2.01 12.92
CA ARG A 137 8.16 2.81 13.32
C ARG A 137 8.02 4.04 12.45
N ALA A 138 6.79 4.37 12.12
CA ALA A 138 6.40 5.67 11.55
C ALA A 138 4.95 5.96 11.94
N LYS A 139 4.64 7.22 12.19
CA LYS A 139 3.31 7.67 12.54
C LYS A 139 2.75 8.55 11.43
N ILE A 140 1.73 8.06 10.77
CA ILE A 140 0.96 8.81 9.77
C ILE A 140 -0.07 9.63 10.54
N THR A 141 -0.01 10.94 10.41
CA THR A 141 -0.87 11.85 11.17
C THR A 141 -2.22 12.09 10.52
N ASP A 142 -2.30 11.87 9.21
CA ASP A 142 -3.53 12.05 8.42
C ASP A 142 -3.57 11.07 7.25
N MET A 143 -4.55 10.17 7.27
CA MET A 143 -4.75 9.19 6.20
C MET A 143 -5.32 9.81 4.92
N SER A 144 -5.88 11.01 4.97
CA SER A 144 -6.47 11.66 3.78
C SER A 144 -5.45 11.95 2.67
N VAL A 145 -4.16 12.04 3.00
CA VAL A 145 -3.07 12.22 2.03
C VAL A 145 -2.97 11.07 1.02
N TYR A 146 -3.47 9.90 1.37
CA TYR A 146 -3.46 8.73 0.48
C TYR A 146 -4.59 8.74 -0.56
N ASN A 147 -5.49 9.72 -0.53
CA ASN A 147 -6.49 9.87 -1.58
C ASN A 147 -5.87 10.06 -2.98
N ASP A 148 -4.64 10.56 -3.06
CA ASP A 148 -3.91 10.71 -4.32
C ASP A 148 -3.58 9.38 -5.00
N TYR A 149 -3.59 8.28 -4.25
CA TYR A 149 -3.34 6.93 -4.78
C TYR A 149 -4.63 6.21 -5.18
N LEU A 150 -5.78 6.73 -4.76
CA LEU A 150 -7.07 6.25 -5.25
C LEU A 150 -7.35 6.82 -6.65
N PRO A 151 -8.17 6.17 -7.46
CA PRO A 151 -8.68 6.76 -8.70
C PRO A 151 -9.25 8.14 -8.46
N ALA A 152 -8.99 9.10 -9.36
CA ALA A 152 -9.31 10.54 -9.16
C ALA A 152 -10.78 10.78 -8.78
N ASN A 153 -11.68 10.01 -9.38
CA ASN A 153 -13.11 10.07 -9.13
C ASN A 153 -13.62 8.87 -8.29
N SER A 154 -12.77 8.24 -7.48
CA SER A 154 -13.19 7.14 -6.64
C SER A 154 -14.34 7.55 -5.71
N PRO A 155 -15.40 6.73 -5.58
CA PRO A 155 -16.46 6.97 -4.60
C PRO A 155 -15.95 6.83 -3.16
N LEU A 156 -14.82 6.12 -2.98
CA LEU A 156 -14.15 6.00 -1.69
C LEU A 156 -13.23 7.20 -1.48
N ARG A 157 -13.37 7.87 -0.35
CA ARG A 157 -12.50 8.95 0.12
C ARG A 157 -12.11 8.73 1.56
N LEU A 158 -10.82 8.81 1.85
CA LEU A 158 -10.31 8.85 3.20
C LEU A 158 -10.51 10.28 3.74
N LEU A 159 -11.22 10.44 4.84
CA LEU A 159 -11.52 11.76 5.40
C LEU A 159 -10.54 12.14 6.49
N GLU A 160 -10.29 11.24 7.41
CA GLU A 160 -9.35 11.40 8.52
C GLU A 160 -8.96 10.04 9.11
N GLY A 161 -7.89 10.04 9.86
CA GLY A 161 -7.37 8.87 10.56
C GLY A 161 -5.88 9.02 10.81
N GLN A 162 -5.41 8.35 11.84
CA GLN A 162 -3.99 8.20 12.12
C GLN A 162 -3.63 6.73 11.96
N ALA A 163 -2.41 6.49 11.48
CA ALA A 163 -1.91 5.13 11.34
C ALA A 163 -0.49 4.99 11.87
N GLU A 164 -0.17 3.77 12.28
CA GLU A 164 1.19 3.32 12.48
C GLU A 164 1.63 2.50 11.25
N LEU A 165 2.85 2.75 10.78
CA LEU A 165 3.44 2.04 9.67
C LEU A 165 4.75 1.40 10.11
N LYS A 166 4.95 0.15 9.70
CA LYS A 166 6.21 -0.57 9.78
C LYS A 166 6.51 -1.17 8.42
N ALA A 167 7.78 -1.18 8.04
CA ALA A 167 8.21 -1.82 6.80
C ALA A 167 9.59 -2.45 6.96
N ASP A 168 9.80 -3.52 6.22
CA ASP A 168 11.09 -4.18 6.03
C ASP A 168 11.12 -4.66 4.58
N ILE A 169 11.86 -3.96 3.72
CA ILE A 169 11.87 -4.18 2.27
C ILE A 169 13.31 -4.35 1.82
N LYS A 170 13.60 -5.47 1.20
CA LYS A 170 14.88 -5.77 0.60
C LYS A 170 14.73 -5.83 -0.92
N LEU A 171 15.54 -5.04 -1.60
CA LEU A 171 15.64 -5.00 -3.05
C LEU A 171 17.02 -5.57 -3.43
N GLU A 172 17.05 -6.57 -4.30
CA GLU A 172 18.27 -7.20 -4.81
C GLU A 172 18.18 -7.22 -6.33
N ARG A 173 18.94 -6.35 -7.00
CA ARG A 173 18.94 -6.19 -8.47
C ARG A 173 17.52 -6.22 -9.05
N ASP A 174 17.08 -7.40 -9.49
CA ASP A 174 15.79 -7.59 -10.19
C ASP A 174 14.70 -8.15 -9.30
N THR A 175 14.91 -8.25 -7.98
CA THR A 175 13.95 -8.84 -7.05
C THR A 175 13.65 -7.95 -5.86
N ALA A 176 12.44 -8.07 -5.35
CA ALA A 176 12.00 -7.41 -4.14
C ALA A 176 11.41 -8.45 -3.16
N GLY A 177 11.58 -8.21 -1.87
CA GLY A 177 10.96 -9.05 -0.84
C GLY A 177 10.80 -8.28 0.47
N GLY A 178 9.85 -8.73 1.31
CA GLY A 178 9.64 -8.12 2.60
C GLY A 178 8.18 -7.86 2.93
N PHE A 179 7.93 -6.85 3.77
CA PHE A 179 6.57 -6.50 4.16
C PHE A 179 6.38 -5.01 4.43
N VAL A 180 5.13 -4.56 4.33
CA VAL A 180 4.64 -3.26 4.82
C VAL A 180 3.40 -3.52 5.67
N ARG A 181 3.42 -3.10 6.93
CA ARG A 181 2.27 -3.19 7.83
C ARG A 181 1.75 -1.80 8.15
N LEU A 182 0.44 -1.61 7.98
CA LEU A 182 -0.29 -0.39 8.31
C LEU A 182 -1.40 -0.73 9.29
N THR A 183 -1.50 -0.01 10.40
CA THR A 183 -2.55 -0.21 11.40
C THR A 183 -3.18 1.13 11.76
N THR A 184 -4.50 1.23 11.65
CA THR A 184 -5.27 2.41 12.08
C THR A 184 -6.21 2.04 13.21
N GLN A 185 -6.46 2.96 14.14
CA GLN A 185 -7.41 2.75 15.23
C GLN A 185 -8.71 3.55 15.05
N LYS A 186 -8.72 4.56 14.19
CA LYS A 186 -9.86 5.46 13.97
C LYS A 186 -9.82 5.97 12.55
N LEU A 187 -10.08 5.09 11.60
CA LEU A 187 -10.20 5.49 10.21
C LEU A 187 -11.62 6.00 9.97
N ARG A 188 -11.73 7.19 9.39
CA ARG A 188 -12.97 7.72 8.85
C ARG A 188 -12.84 7.85 7.34
N SER A 189 -13.74 7.23 6.64
CA SER A 189 -13.82 7.28 5.19
C SER A 189 -15.24 7.55 4.75
N ARG A 190 -15.42 7.92 3.49
CA ARG A 190 -16.72 8.09 2.87
C ARG A 190 -16.79 7.25 1.60
N LEU A 191 -17.88 6.53 1.48
CA LEU A 191 -18.24 5.79 0.27
C LEU A 191 -19.60 6.35 -0.21
N ASP A 192 -19.58 7.08 -1.31
CA ASP A 192 -20.72 7.91 -1.77
C ASP A 192 -21.22 8.87 -0.66
N GLU A 193 -22.48 8.76 -0.28
CA GLU A 193 -23.12 9.55 0.78
C GLU A 193 -22.96 8.95 2.19
N GLN A 194 -22.30 7.78 2.31
CA GLN A 194 -22.17 7.05 3.57
C GLN A 194 -20.81 7.31 4.20
N GLU A 195 -20.77 7.69 5.46
CA GLU A 195 -19.55 7.72 6.25
C GLU A 195 -19.31 6.35 6.91
N LEU A 196 -18.09 5.87 6.79
CA LEU A 196 -17.60 4.64 7.37
C LEU A 196 -16.58 4.98 8.46
N HIS A 197 -16.76 4.42 9.63
CA HIS A 197 -15.84 4.51 10.75
C HIS A 197 -15.38 3.11 11.12
N GLY A 198 -14.09 2.92 11.37
CA GLY A 198 -13.60 1.60 11.75
C GLY A 198 -12.10 1.59 12.00
N GLU A 199 -11.58 0.39 12.14
CA GLU A 199 -10.17 0.09 12.26
C GLU A 199 -9.74 -0.65 10.99
N LEU A 200 -8.52 -0.36 10.50
CA LEU A 200 -7.92 -1.03 9.35
C LEU A 200 -6.56 -1.57 9.77
N GLU A 201 -6.32 -2.85 9.49
CA GLU A 201 -5.00 -3.45 9.48
C GLU A 201 -4.72 -3.99 8.08
N ALA A 202 -3.62 -3.54 7.48
CA ALA A 202 -3.13 -4.05 6.21
C ALA A 202 -1.71 -4.59 6.42
N ASP A 203 -1.52 -5.87 6.17
CA ASP A 203 -0.23 -6.55 6.22
C ASP A 203 0.12 -6.99 4.79
N ILE A 204 0.89 -6.16 4.12
CA ILE A 204 1.26 -6.34 2.72
C ILE A 204 2.58 -7.10 2.69
N THR A 205 2.56 -8.31 2.17
CA THR A 205 3.74 -9.14 1.93
C THR A 205 4.22 -8.92 0.49
N ILE A 206 5.51 -8.64 0.32
CA ILE A 206 6.15 -8.54 -1.00
C ILE A 206 6.85 -9.87 -1.26
N GLN A 207 6.31 -10.66 -2.20
CA GLN A 207 6.85 -11.98 -2.56
C GLN A 207 7.91 -11.87 -3.66
N GLY A 208 7.85 -10.81 -4.46
CA GLY A 208 8.72 -10.58 -5.59
C GLY A 208 8.35 -9.29 -6.30
N GLY A 209 8.99 -9.03 -7.44
CA GLY A 209 8.65 -7.89 -8.28
C GLY A 209 9.84 -7.31 -9.03
N VAL A 210 9.57 -6.28 -9.82
CA VAL A 210 10.54 -5.50 -10.56
C VAL A 210 10.60 -4.09 -9.92
N PRO A 211 11.53 -3.86 -9.00
CA PRO A 211 11.57 -2.62 -8.23
C PRO A 211 11.69 -1.35 -9.07
N GLU A 212 12.42 -1.40 -10.20
CA GLU A 212 12.58 -0.28 -11.12
C GLU A 212 11.25 0.26 -11.66
N ASN A 213 10.27 -0.63 -11.83
CA ASN A 213 8.93 -0.31 -12.29
C ASN A 213 7.93 -0.12 -11.14
N MET A 214 8.39 -0.27 -9.89
CA MET A 214 7.54 -0.31 -8.69
C MET A 214 6.42 -1.37 -8.80
N ASP A 215 6.73 -2.48 -9.47
CA ASP A 215 5.86 -3.59 -9.80
C ASP A 215 6.13 -4.75 -8.84
N PHE A 216 5.13 -5.15 -8.05
CA PHE A 216 5.28 -6.09 -6.95
C PHE A 216 4.22 -7.18 -6.95
N ASP A 217 4.68 -8.41 -6.72
CA ASP A 217 3.82 -9.51 -6.30
C ASP A 217 3.54 -9.37 -4.80
N ILE A 218 2.27 -9.12 -4.48
CA ILE A 218 1.78 -8.95 -3.12
C ILE A 218 0.88 -10.11 -2.67
N SER A 219 1.02 -11.27 -3.29
CA SER A 219 0.30 -12.48 -2.90
C SER A 219 0.59 -12.85 -1.45
N GLY A 220 -0.40 -13.36 -0.73
CA GLY A 220 -0.33 -13.65 0.69
C GLY A 220 -0.58 -12.45 1.62
N SER A 221 -0.78 -11.25 1.06
CA SER A 221 -1.15 -10.07 1.85
C SER A 221 -2.52 -10.22 2.49
N THR A 222 -2.72 -9.56 3.64
CA THR A 222 -4.00 -9.55 4.33
C THR A 222 -4.48 -8.14 4.61
N ILE A 223 -5.81 -7.95 4.54
CA ILE A 223 -6.49 -6.71 4.91
C ILE A 223 -7.60 -7.07 5.88
N THR A 224 -7.62 -6.42 7.03
CA THR A 224 -8.66 -6.61 8.04
C THR A 224 -9.33 -5.28 8.33
N LEU A 225 -10.66 -5.29 8.30
CA LEU A 225 -11.50 -4.20 8.75
C LEU A 225 -12.22 -4.63 10.01
N ASP A 226 -12.08 -3.88 11.08
CA ASP A 226 -12.71 -4.17 12.36
C ASP A 226 -13.59 -2.99 12.82
N GLN A 227 -14.61 -3.28 13.62
CA GLN A 227 -15.48 -2.32 14.28
C GLN A 227 -16.17 -1.32 13.31
N VAL A 228 -16.47 -1.78 12.09
CA VAL A 228 -17.02 -0.90 11.07
C VAL A 228 -18.42 -0.43 11.45
N LYS A 229 -18.59 0.90 11.46
CA LYS A 229 -19.88 1.60 11.63
C LYS A 229 -20.20 2.34 10.34
N VAL A 230 -21.47 2.39 10.01
CA VAL A 230 -21.97 3.10 8.83
C VAL A 230 -22.92 4.20 9.27
N ALA A 231 -22.69 5.42 8.84
CA ALA A 231 -23.56 6.56 9.08
C ALA A 231 -23.89 7.25 7.75
N GLY A 232 -25.17 7.44 7.49
CA GLY A 232 -25.65 8.11 6.28
C GLY A 232 -26.92 8.88 6.56
N PRO A 233 -27.46 9.63 5.57
CA PRO A 233 -28.63 10.48 5.75
C PRO A 233 -29.86 9.77 6.29
N GLU A 234 -30.04 8.49 5.94
CA GLU A 234 -31.21 7.68 6.30
C GLU A 234 -30.83 6.33 6.94
N THR A 235 -29.54 6.04 7.11
CA THR A 235 -29.06 4.73 7.60
C THR A 235 -28.04 4.87 8.71
N LYS A 236 -28.09 3.96 9.65
CA LYS A 236 -27.14 3.87 10.74
C LYS A 236 -26.88 2.40 11.08
N TYR A 237 -25.63 2.02 11.08
CA TYR A 237 -25.16 0.73 11.59
C TYR A 237 -24.06 0.96 12.62
N GLU A 238 -24.25 0.48 13.83
CA GLU A 238 -23.34 0.68 14.98
C GLU A 238 -22.93 -0.66 15.61
N GLY A 239 -22.69 -1.68 14.80
CA GLY A 239 -22.16 -2.94 15.32
C GLY A 239 -20.76 -2.76 15.88
N GLU A 240 -20.55 -3.13 17.15
CA GLU A 240 -19.24 -2.95 17.81
C GLU A 240 -18.26 -4.07 17.49
N ASP A 241 -18.72 -5.19 16.95
CA ASP A 241 -17.93 -6.41 16.75
C ASP A 241 -17.91 -6.90 15.30
N TRP A 242 -18.21 -6.01 14.35
CA TRP A 242 -18.19 -6.36 12.93
C TRP A 242 -16.75 -6.44 12.42
N ARG A 243 -16.49 -7.47 11.62
CA ARG A 243 -15.19 -7.74 11.04
C ARG A 243 -15.32 -8.23 9.60
N ALA A 244 -14.39 -7.79 8.76
CA ALA A 244 -14.10 -8.39 7.47
C ALA A 244 -12.60 -8.66 7.35
N HIS A 245 -12.26 -9.82 6.80
CA HIS A 245 -10.89 -10.25 6.58
C HIS A 245 -10.71 -10.71 5.12
N PHE A 246 -9.69 -10.20 4.47
CA PHE A 246 -9.34 -10.49 3.09
C PHE A 246 -7.93 -11.05 3.07
N VAL A 247 -7.74 -12.16 2.36
CA VAL A 247 -6.44 -12.74 2.07
C VAL A 247 -6.24 -12.71 0.57
N LEU A 248 -5.23 -11.99 0.10
CA LEU A 248 -4.91 -11.93 -1.32
C LEU A 248 -4.21 -13.24 -1.72
N GLU A 249 -4.95 -14.21 -2.24
CA GLU A 249 -4.39 -15.47 -2.73
C GLU A 249 -3.43 -15.22 -3.90
N LYS A 250 -3.79 -14.26 -4.76
CA LYS A 250 -2.93 -13.63 -5.74
C LYS A 250 -3.08 -12.13 -5.63
N GLY A 251 -1.98 -11.44 -5.73
CA GLY A 251 -1.97 -9.98 -5.66
C GLY A 251 -0.84 -9.42 -6.50
N HIS A 252 -1.15 -8.47 -7.37
CA HIS A 252 -0.21 -7.75 -8.19
C HIS A 252 -0.48 -6.25 -8.05
N ALA A 253 0.53 -5.48 -7.69
CA ALA A 253 0.42 -4.04 -7.50
C ALA A 253 1.54 -3.29 -8.19
N ILE A 254 1.21 -2.19 -8.88
CA ILE A 254 2.18 -1.22 -9.35
C ILE A 254 1.97 0.06 -8.55
N TRP A 255 3.00 0.45 -7.78
CA TRP A 255 2.95 1.63 -6.92
C TRP A 255 3.14 2.91 -7.74
N LYS A 256 2.07 3.42 -8.26
CA LYS A 256 1.98 4.64 -9.06
C LYS A 256 0.76 5.46 -8.66
N LYS A 257 0.54 6.61 -9.27
CA LYS A 257 -0.65 7.45 -9.03
C LYS A 257 -1.50 7.55 -10.30
N PRO A 258 -2.73 7.07 -10.29
CA PRO A 258 -3.32 6.19 -9.28
C PRO A 258 -2.62 4.82 -9.23
N VAL A 259 -2.78 4.10 -8.11
CA VAL A 259 -2.23 2.75 -7.97
C VAL A 259 -2.91 1.79 -8.96
N PHE A 260 -2.12 0.86 -9.52
CA PHE A 260 -2.67 -0.32 -10.16
C PHE A 260 -2.70 -1.46 -9.13
N LEU A 261 -3.81 -2.18 -9.07
CA LEU A 261 -3.97 -3.36 -8.23
C LEU A 261 -4.81 -4.40 -8.98
N HIS A 262 -4.33 -5.63 -9.03
CA HIS A 262 -5.14 -6.79 -9.39
C HIS A 262 -5.03 -7.82 -8.27
N ALA A 263 -6.16 -8.37 -7.81
CA ALA A 263 -6.18 -9.32 -6.71
C ALA A 263 -7.29 -10.36 -6.84
N ASP A 264 -6.91 -11.62 -6.58
CA ASP A 264 -7.82 -12.72 -6.24
C ASP A 264 -7.78 -12.86 -4.72
N ALA A 265 -8.89 -12.67 -4.04
CA ALA A 265 -8.96 -12.66 -2.59
C ALA A 265 -9.94 -13.70 -2.04
N ALA A 266 -9.52 -14.46 -1.04
CA ALA A 266 -10.42 -15.12 -0.12
C ALA A 266 -10.98 -14.09 0.86
N VAL A 267 -12.28 -14.15 1.11
CA VAL A 267 -13.04 -13.15 1.86
C VAL A 267 -13.80 -13.82 3.00
N GLU A 268 -13.59 -13.33 4.21
CA GLU A 268 -14.36 -13.71 5.38
C GLU A 268 -15.00 -12.46 6.00
N ILE A 269 -16.31 -12.44 6.10
CA ILE A 269 -17.06 -11.31 6.65
C ILE A 269 -18.02 -11.81 7.70
N LYS A 270 -18.03 -11.17 8.87
CA LYS A 270 -18.91 -11.55 9.97
C LYS A 270 -20.37 -11.57 9.57
N ASP A 271 -20.83 -10.51 8.92
CA ASP A 271 -22.17 -10.41 8.37
C ASP A 271 -22.32 -9.29 7.35
N SER A 272 -23.41 -9.32 6.60
CA SER A 272 -23.70 -8.37 5.52
C SER A 272 -24.35 -7.06 5.98
N ARG A 273 -24.66 -6.87 7.26
CA ARG A 273 -25.41 -5.69 7.75
C ARG A 273 -24.83 -4.33 7.36
N PRO A 274 -23.51 -4.08 7.41
CA PRO A 274 -22.96 -2.81 6.94
C PRO A 274 -23.22 -2.57 5.44
N PHE A 275 -23.11 -3.61 4.63
CA PHE A 275 -23.40 -3.49 3.19
C PHE A 275 -24.88 -3.24 2.94
N VAL A 276 -25.76 -3.96 3.67
CA VAL A 276 -27.21 -3.70 3.60
C VAL A 276 -27.50 -2.26 4.01
N ALA A 277 -26.87 -1.76 5.07
CA ALA A 277 -27.03 -0.37 5.50
C ALA A 277 -26.56 0.62 4.42
N MET A 278 -25.45 0.35 3.73
CA MET A 278 -24.95 1.21 2.65
C MET A 278 -25.88 1.26 1.43
N PHE A 279 -26.59 0.16 1.13
CA PHE A 279 -27.39 0.03 -0.09
C PHE A 279 -28.91 0.12 0.11
N SER A 280 -29.40 0.15 1.36
CA SER A 280 -30.84 0.13 1.68
C SER A 280 -31.53 1.51 1.71
N ASN A 281 -30.92 2.54 1.17
CA ASN A 281 -31.33 3.96 1.22
C ASN A 281 -32.67 4.31 0.53
N HIS A 282 -33.70 3.47 0.61
CA HIS A 282 -34.98 3.81 -0.01
C HIS A 282 -36.16 3.68 0.94
N LYS A 283 -36.82 4.81 1.17
CA LYS A 283 -38.07 4.90 1.91
C LYS A 283 -39.07 3.89 1.37
N GLY A 284 -39.36 2.88 2.17
CA GLY A 284 -40.58 2.09 2.04
C GLY A 284 -40.48 0.76 1.33
N GLU A 285 -39.33 0.34 0.81
CA GLU A 285 -39.23 -0.95 0.13
C GLU A 285 -38.61 -2.03 1.00
N HIS A 286 -39.52 -2.84 1.57
CA HIS A 286 -39.31 -4.24 1.92
C HIS A 286 -38.39 -4.58 3.09
N LYS A 287 -38.86 -4.37 4.33
CA LYS A 287 -38.28 -4.99 5.54
C LYS A 287 -38.00 -6.50 5.42
N TRP A 288 -38.62 -7.20 4.48
CA TRP A 288 -38.35 -8.60 4.21
C TRP A 288 -37.08 -8.79 3.40
N ILE A 289 -36.71 -7.84 2.53
CA ILE A 289 -35.44 -7.85 1.78
C ILE A 289 -34.25 -7.69 2.75
N GLU A 290 -34.33 -6.77 3.70
CA GLU A 290 -33.32 -6.62 4.74
C GLU A 290 -33.07 -7.92 5.51
N LYS A 291 -34.14 -8.64 5.87
CA LYS A 291 -34.03 -9.93 6.55
C LYS A 291 -33.42 -11.04 5.70
N ILE A 292 -33.68 -11.03 4.38
CA ILE A 292 -33.09 -12.00 3.44
C ILE A 292 -31.62 -11.65 3.16
N LEU A 293 -31.30 -10.36 3.12
CA LEU A 293 -29.97 -9.87 2.83
C LEU A 293 -29.03 -9.91 4.05
N THR A 294 -29.56 -10.07 5.28
CA THR A 294 -28.70 -10.26 6.46
C THR A 294 -28.17 -11.68 6.50
N ILE A 295 -26.93 -11.84 6.07
CA ILE A 295 -26.20 -13.09 6.02
C ILE A 295 -25.10 -13.02 7.07
N GLU A 296 -24.94 -14.07 7.88
CA GLU A 296 -23.89 -14.18 8.88
C GLU A 296 -22.83 -15.20 8.43
N ASN A 297 -21.58 -14.99 8.87
CA ASN A 297 -20.44 -15.86 8.58
C ASN A 297 -20.23 -16.09 7.07
N ILE A 298 -20.09 -14.99 6.36
CA ILE A 298 -19.87 -14.99 4.91
C ILE A 298 -18.43 -15.42 4.64
N GLN A 299 -18.29 -16.48 3.85
CA GLN A 299 -17.01 -16.90 3.28
C GLN A 299 -17.16 -16.98 1.77
N GLY A 300 -16.20 -16.44 1.05
CA GLY A 300 -16.28 -16.38 -0.41
C GLY A 300 -14.97 -15.95 -1.04
N ASN A 301 -15.04 -15.74 -2.34
CA ASN A 301 -13.91 -15.29 -3.14
C ASN A 301 -14.31 -14.05 -3.92
N ALA A 302 -13.36 -13.17 -4.14
CA ALA A 302 -13.55 -11.98 -4.96
C ALA A 302 -12.32 -11.76 -5.85
N GLU A 303 -12.58 -11.33 -7.07
CA GLU A 303 -11.57 -10.82 -7.98
C GLU A 303 -11.81 -9.32 -8.16
N MET A 304 -10.73 -8.53 -8.07
CA MET A 304 -10.80 -7.08 -8.18
C MET A 304 -9.61 -6.55 -8.97
N THR A 305 -9.88 -5.58 -9.83
CA THR A 305 -8.85 -4.79 -10.51
C THR A 305 -9.10 -3.31 -10.26
N VAL A 306 -8.06 -2.58 -9.89
CA VAL A 306 -8.05 -1.10 -9.81
C VAL A 306 -7.10 -0.60 -10.88
N GLU A 307 -7.63 0.06 -11.89
CA GLU A 307 -6.82 0.62 -12.98
C GLU A 307 -7.57 1.79 -13.67
N ASN A 308 -6.83 2.68 -14.31
CA ASN A 308 -7.36 3.72 -15.20
C ASN A 308 -8.61 4.44 -14.66
N GLU A 309 -8.59 4.82 -13.38
CA GLU A 309 -9.71 5.47 -12.69
C GLU A 309 -10.95 4.57 -12.48
N GLN A 310 -10.80 3.27 -12.67
CA GLN A 310 -11.87 2.28 -12.49
C GLN A 310 -11.54 1.27 -11.40
N ILE A 311 -12.60 0.81 -10.72
CA ILE A 311 -12.57 -0.39 -9.88
C ILE A 311 -13.47 -1.42 -10.56
N ILE A 312 -12.90 -2.52 -10.99
CA ILE A 312 -13.58 -3.60 -11.70
C ILE A 312 -13.67 -4.78 -10.75
N ILE A 313 -14.87 -5.32 -10.59
CA ILE A 313 -15.15 -6.54 -9.82
C ILE A 313 -15.77 -7.54 -10.79
N PRO A 314 -14.96 -8.35 -11.50
CA PRO A 314 -15.47 -9.33 -12.44
C PRO A 314 -16.28 -10.41 -11.75
N HIS A 315 -15.87 -10.75 -10.52
CA HIS A 315 -16.49 -11.81 -9.75
C HIS A 315 -16.26 -11.58 -8.24
N ALA A 316 -17.36 -11.59 -7.50
CA ALA A 316 -17.36 -11.81 -6.06
C ALA A 316 -18.52 -12.75 -5.73
N PHE A 317 -18.25 -13.84 -5.01
CA PHE A 317 -19.26 -14.85 -4.76
C PHE A 317 -19.02 -15.59 -3.46
N THR A 318 -20.14 -15.83 -2.74
CA THR A 318 -20.20 -16.70 -1.57
C THR A 318 -21.32 -17.71 -1.74
N SER A 319 -21.16 -18.89 -1.21
CA SER A 319 -22.16 -19.94 -1.26
C SER A 319 -22.19 -20.73 0.04
N SER A 320 -23.39 -21.05 0.50
CA SER A 320 -23.65 -21.94 1.62
C SER A 320 -24.89 -22.80 1.34
N ASP A 321 -25.19 -23.72 2.24
CA ASP A 321 -26.39 -24.58 2.11
C ASP A 321 -27.70 -23.81 2.00
N LYS A 322 -27.75 -22.60 2.53
CA LYS A 322 -28.98 -21.79 2.64
C LYS A 322 -28.95 -20.56 1.77
N ILE A 323 -27.78 -20.00 1.52
CA ILE A 323 -27.61 -18.70 0.91
C ILE A 323 -26.49 -18.73 -0.11
N ASP A 324 -26.75 -18.18 -1.30
CA ASP A 324 -25.74 -17.74 -2.24
C ASP A 324 -25.85 -16.23 -2.39
N ALA A 325 -24.71 -15.56 -2.48
CA ALA A 325 -24.67 -14.14 -2.85
C ALA A 325 -23.50 -13.87 -3.78
N GLY A 326 -23.67 -12.91 -4.66
CA GLY A 326 -22.63 -12.53 -5.59
C GLY A 326 -22.76 -11.08 -6.04
N ALA A 327 -21.64 -10.51 -6.46
CA ALA A 327 -21.55 -9.17 -7.04
C ALA A 327 -20.63 -9.20 -8.25
N LYS A 328 -20.97 -8.41 -9.26
CA LYS A 328 -20.12 -8.08 -10.41
C LYS A 328 -20.37 -6.63 -10.77
N GLY A 329 -19.33 -5.88 -11.14
CA GLY A 329 -19.56 -4.49 -11.50
C GLY A 329 -18.30 -3.72 -11.83
N ILE A 330 -18.52 -2.50 -12.30
CA ILE A 330 -17.50 -1.51 -12.61
C ILE A 330 -17.91 -0.22 -11.91
N ILE A 331 -16.96 0.40 -11.23
CA ILE A 331 -17.11 1.70 -10.60
C ILE A 331 -16.17 2.64 -11.32
N THR A 332 -16.71 3.68 -11.95
CA THR A 332 -15.93 4.73 -12.64
C THR A 332 -16.38 6.07 -12.11
N GLY A 333 -15.56 6.70 -11.27
CA GLY A 333 -15.96 7.92 -10.58
C GLY A 333 -17.17 7.72 -9.68
N GLU A 334 -18.17 8.62 -9.85
CA GLU A 334 -19.44 8.55 -9.12
C GLU A 334 -20.42 7.54 -9.74
N ASN A 335 -20.06 6.91 -10.86
CA ASN A 335 -20.94 5.99 -11.57
C ASN A 335 -20.58 4.55 -11.19
N ALA A 336 -21.54 3.84 -10.62
CA ALA A 336 -21.44 2.43 -10.38
C ALA A 336 -22.42 1.68 -11.31
N GLU A 337 -21.91 0.69 -12.01
CA GLU A 337 -22.72 -0.22 -12.82
C GLU A 337 -22.42 -1.65 -12.41
N GLY A 338 -23.45 -2.45 -12.20
CA GLY A 338 -23.25 -3.82 -11.76
C GLY A 338 -24.52 -4.58 -11.45
N VAL A 339 -24.28 -5.78 -10.95
CA VAL A 339 -25.34 -6.68 -10.53
C VAL A 339 -24.99 -7.29 -9.16
N PHE A 340 -25.98 -7.34 -8.29
CA PHE A 340 -25.92 -8.07 -7.04
C PHE A 340 -26.95 -9.20 -7.07
N TYR A 341 -26.53 -10.40 -6.82
CA TYR A 341 -27.34 -11.59 -6.78
C TYR A 341 -27.44 -12.09 -5.34
N ALA A 342 -28.64 -12.50 -4.95
CA ALA A 342 -28.86 -13.19 -3.68
C ALA A 342 -29.87 -14.31 -3.85
N ARG A 343 -29.60 -15.47 -3.26
CA ARG A 343 -30.50 -16.61 -3.15
C ARG A 343 -30.65 -16.99 -1.69
N PHE A 344 -31.89 -17.10 -1.25
CA PHE A 344 -32.21 -17.68 0.07
C PHE A 344 -33.16 -18.87 -0.13
N ARG A 345 -32.65 -20.07 0.12
CA ARG A 345 -33.37 -21.33 -0.14
C ARG A 345 -33.75 -21.44 -1.63
N LYS A 346 -35.07 -21.29 -1.93
CA LYS A 346 -35.60 -21.43 -3.31
C LYS A 346 -35.94 -20.07 -3.96
N LEU A 347 -35.76 -18.97 -3.22
CA LEU A 347 -36.02 -17.62 -3.72
C LEU A 347 -34.71 -16.96 -4.11
N ASP A 348 -34.63 -16.51 -5.33
CA ASP A 348 -33.50 -15.75 -5.82
C ASP A 348 -33.93 -14.38 -6.37
N ALA A 349 -33.06 -13.41 -6.22
CA ALA A 349 -33.26 -12.05 -6.70
C ALA A 349 -31.93 -11.51 -7.25
N ILE A 350 -32.03 -10.60 -8.21
CA ILE A 350 -30.91 -9.83 -8.73
C ILE A 350 -31.27 -8.36 -8.70
N LEU A 351 -30.39 -7.56 -8.12
CA LEU A 351 -30.41 -6.10 -8.19
C LEU A 351 -29.46 -5.68 -9.30
N LYS A 352 -29.96 -4.92 -10.27
CA LYS A 352 -29.14 -4.30 -11.33
C LYS A 352 -29.02 -2.82 -11.04
N ILE A 353 -27.79 -2.33 -11.13
CA ILE A 353 -27.49 -0.91 -11.02
C ILE A 353 -26.91 -0.46 -12.35
N ARG A 354 -27.50 0.57 -12.95
CA ARG A 354 -27.06 1.18 -14.18
C ARG A 354 -27.50 2.64 -14.28
N ASP A 355 -26.58 3.55 -14.55
CA ASP A 355 -26.85 5.00 -14.67
C ASP A 355 -27.61 5.54 -13.42
N GLY A 356 -27.20 5.15 -12.21
CA GLY A 356 -27.86 5.50 -10.96
C GLY A 356 -29.25 4.88 -10.74
N LYS A 357 -29.78 4.15 -11.73
CA LYS A 357 -31.08 3.46 -11.62
C LYS A 357 -30.90 2.06 -11.06
N ARG A 358 -31.80 1.66 -10.19
CA ARG A 358 -31.84 0.35 -9.55
C ARG A 358 -33.06 -0.42 -10.03
N ASN A 359 -32.86 -1.67 -10.41
CA ASN A 359 -33.94 -2.55 -10.87
C ASN A 359 -33.78 -3.94 -10.22
N ILE A 360 -34.85 -4.45 -9.61
CA ILE A 360 -34.87 -5.75 -8.96
C ILE A 360 -35.67 -6.73 -9.82
N ASP A 361 -35.05 -7.84 -10.17
CA ASP A 361 -35.68 -8.96 -10.87
C ASP A 361 -35.63 -10.22 -10.00
N ILE A 362 -36.75 -10.94 -9.93
CA ILE A 362 -36.89 -12.22 -9.22
C ILE A 362 -37.00 -13.40 -10.18
N ILE A 363 -37.18 -13.14 -11.47
CA ILE A 363 -37.33 -14.19 -12.50
C ILE A 363 -36.00 -14.39 -13.22
N GLY A 364 -35.44 -15.61 -13.11
CA GLY A 364 -34.19 -15.97 -13.76
C GLY A 364 -32.97 -15.20 -13.24
N ALA A 365 -33.00 -14.81 -11.97
CA ALA A 365 -31.97 -13.99 -11.33
C ALA A 365 -30.57 -14.61 -11.47
N ARG A 366 -30.39 -15.90 -11.20
CA ARG A 366 -29.13 -16.62 -11.35
C ARG A 366 -28.60 -16.60 -12.79
N LYS A 367 -29.49 -16.82 -13.78
CA LYS A 367 -29.13 -16.78 -15.19
C LYS A 367 -28.61 -15.40 -15.58
N LYS A 368 -29.37 -14.34 -15.21
CA LYS A 368 -28.99 -12.94 -15.48
C LYS A 368 -27.66 -12.55 -14.81
N PHE A 369 -27.39 -13.05 -13.60
CA PHE A 369 -26.13 -12.85 -12.91
C PHE A 369 -24.95 -13.52 -13.64
N ASN A 370 -25.14 -14.75 -14.10
CA ASN A 370 -24.10 -15.48 -14.81
C ASN A 370 -23.79 -14.86 -16.19
N GLU A 371 -24.81 -14.34 -16.86
CA GLU A 371 -24.69 -13.71 -18.19
C GLU A 371 -24.12 -12.28 -18.13
N TYR A 372 -24.07 -11.64 -16.95
CA TYR A 372 -23.47 -10.32 -16.81
C TYR A 372 -21.96 -10.45 -16.87
N SER A 373 -21.34 -9.70 -17.80
CA SER A 373 -19.88 -9.56 -17.92
C SER A 373 -19.47 -8.12 -17.72
N THR A 374 -18.33 -7.92 -17.10
CA THR A 374 -17.63 -6.63 -17.00
C THR A 374 -16.81 -6.35 -18.26
N ASP A 375 -16.47 -7.38 -19.06
CA ASP A 375 -15.58 -7.27 -20.24
C ASP A 375 -16.26 -6.65 -21.47
N GLU A 376 -17.60 -6.64 -21.53
CA GLU A 376 -18.33 -6.11 -22.70
C GLU A 376 -18.29 -4.58 -22.82
N LYS A 377 -17.67 -3.87 -21.88
CA LYS A 377 -17.65 -2.41 -21.83
C LYS A 377 -16.29 -1.78 -22.16
N GLU A 378 -15.29 -2.58 -22.48
CA GLU A 378 -13.99 -2.11 -22.99
C GLU A 378 -13.99 -1.75 -24.48
N LYS A 379 -15.16 -1.69 -25.14
CA LYS A 379 -15.28 -1.35 -26.57
C LYS A 379 -16.02 -0.01 -26.75
#